data_db0e620b40396d022f1c858f3dd040d1
#
_entry.id   db0e620b40396d022f1c858f3dd040d1
#
_cell.length_a   1.000
_cell.length_b   1.000
_cell.length_c   1.000
_cell.angle_alpha   90.00
_cell.angle_beta   90.00
_cell.angle_gamma   90.00
#
_symmetry.space_group_name_H-M   'P 1'
#
loop_
_entity.id
_entity.type
_entity.pdbx_description
1 polymer ?
#
loop_
_entity_poly.entity_id
_entity_poly.type
_entity_poly.pdbx_seq_one_letter_code
_entity_poly.pdbx_strand_id
1 'polypeptide(L)'
;MENPKVTCYMSFNGNMKFDRKNQLTMKALNDVMNIVYTEKIREEEGGTYGVGVNGSLSLMPKETFTFRIVFETNKEMYEKLMGIALAELQNVANDGPREQDLKKVKEFLIKKHAEELESNRYWMGCIQTQEQHGYNPMKDYNDIINGITAADVANMAKTVLKGYKKEVVQIPE
;
A
#
# COMPACT_ATOMS: atom_id res chain seq x y z
N MET A 1 -17.27 29.65 1.47
CA MET A 1 -18.00 28.43 1.05
C MET A 1 -16.95 27.36 0.81
N GLU A 2 -16.96 26.29 1.58
CA GLU A 2 -16.10 25.13 1.29
C GLU A 2 -16.60 24.50 -0.01
N ASN A 3 -15.73 24.33 -0.99
CA ASN A 3 -16.08 23.58 -2.20
C ASN A 3 -16.42 22.14 -1.78
N PRO A 4 -17.57 21.61 -2.22
CA PRO A 4 -17.99 20.26 -1.86
C PRO A 4 -16.93 19.26 -2.37
N LYS A 5 -16.40 18.46 -1.43
CA LYS A 5 -15.34 17.47 -1.70
C LYS A 5 -15.98 16.15 -2.10
N VAL A 6 -15.50 15.59 -3.19
CA VAL A 6 -15.80 14.22 -3.62
C VAL A 6 -14.80 13.28 -2.99
N THR A 7 -15.26 12.27 -2.26
CA THR A 7 -14.39 11.21 -1.73
C THR A 7 -14.38 10.03 -2.68
N CYS A 8 -13.20 9.69 -3.17
CA CYS A 8 -12.94 8.55 -4.05
C CYS A 8 -12.33 7.40 -3.26
N TYR A 9 -12.88 6.22 -3.42
CA TYR A 9 -12.42 5.00 -2.79
C TYR A 9 -12.31 3.87 -3.81
N MET A 10 -11.15 3.27 -3.90
CA MET A 10 -10.89 2.09 -4.73
C MET A 10 -10.32 0.98 -3.86
N SER A 11 -10.87 -0.22 -3.94
CA SER A 11 -10.44 -1.36 -3.16
C SER A 11 -10.28 -2.60 -4.03
N PHE A 12 -9.19 -3.31 -3.81
CA PHE A 12 -8.91 -4.61 -4.41
C PHE A 12 -8.83 -5.64 -3.29
N ASN A 13 -9.50 -6.77 -3.46
CA ASN A 13 -9.59 -7.83 -2.46
C ASN A 13 -9.41 -9.18 -3.12
N GLY A 14 -8.72 -10.09 -2.45
CA GLY A 14 -8.52 -11.44 -3.00
C GLY A 14 -7.80 -12.36 -2.04
N ASN A 15 -7.56 -13.59 -2.48
CA ASN A 15 -6.81 -14.57 -1.71
C ASN A 15 -5.30 -14.36 -1.92
N MET A 16 -4.54 -14.45 -0.84
CA MET A 16 -3.08 -14.39 -0.88
C MET A 16 -2.51 -15.12 0.33
N LYS A 17 -1.52 -15.97 0.10
CA LYS A 17 -0.82 -16.67 1.18
C LYS A 17 -0.26 -15.67 2.19
N PHE A 18 -0.55 -15.94 3.46
CA PHE A 18 -0.05 -15.14 4.56
C PHE A 18 1.34 -15.63 4.98
N ASP A 19 2.36 -15.01 4.47
CA ASP A 19 3.75 -15.22 4.89
C ASP A 19 4.49 -13.89 5.04
N ARG A 20 5.66 -13.94 5.66
CA ARG A 20 6.44 -12.73 5.98
C ARG A 20 6.90 -11.98 4.74
N LYS A 21 7.30 -12.71 3.69
CA LYS A 21 7.73 -12.08 2.44
C LYS A 21 6.56 -11.32 1.80
N ASN A 22 5.39 -11.94 1.71
CA ASN A 22 4.21 -11.30 1.14
C ASN A 22 3.75 -10.08 1.96
N GLN A 23 3.77 -10.17 3.31
CA GLN A 23 3.44 -9.02 4.17
C GLN A 23 4.37 -7.83 3.94
N LEU A 24 5.68 -8.07 3.93
CA LEU A 24 6.67 -7.01 3.77
C LEU A 24 6.73 -6.49 2.32
N THR A 25 6.48 -7.34 1.32
CA THR A 25 6.34 -6.91 -0.08
C THR A 25 5.09 -6.04 -0.27
N MET A 26 3.96 -6.37 0.37
CA MET A 26 2.76 -5.52 0.37
C MET A 26 3.04 -4.16 1.02
N LYS A 27 3.79 -4.13 2.12
CA LYS A 27 4.21 -2.88 2.77
C LYS A 27 5.12 -2.06 1.85
N ALA A 28 6.05 -2.71 1.15
CA ALA A 28 6.89 -2.04 0.16
C ALA A 28 6.07 -1.48 -1.01
N LEU A 29 5.10 -2.24 -1.53
CA LEU A 29 4.19 -1.75 -2.56
C LEU A 29 3.39 -0.53 -2.08
N ASN A 30 2.88 -0.53 -0.84
CA ASN A 30 2.18 0.63 -0.27
C ASN A 30 3.05 1.88 -0.32
N ASP A 31 4.28 1.79 0.16
CA ASP A 31 5.15 2.95 0.27
C ASP A 31 5.64 3.42 -1.11
N VAL A 32 5.87 2.50 -2.06
CA VAL A 32 6.12 2.84 -3.47
C VAL A 32 4.93 3.58 -4.06
N MET A 33 3.70 3.07 -3.90
CA MET A 33 2.52 3.72 -4.45
C MET A 33 2.22 5.06 -3.79
N ASN A 34 2.54 5.24 -2.50
CA ASN A 34 2.45 6.56 -1.85
C ASN A 34 3.40 7.58 -2.50
N ILE A 35 4.62 7.19 -2.88
CA ILE A 35 5.54 8.06 -3.62
C ILE A 35 4.95 8.41 -4.99
N VAL A 36 4.56 7.39 -5.76
CA VAL A 36 4.02 7.55 -7.11
C VAL A 36 2.77 8.43 -7.13
N TYR A 37 1.82 8.19 -6.23
CA TYR A 37 0.58 8.97 -6.18
C TYR A 37 0.79 10.40 -5.67
N THR A 38 1.75 10.62 -4.77
CA THR A 38 2.11 11.97 -4.37
C THR A 38 2.61 12.75 -5.56
N GLU A 39 3.51 12.18 -6.36
CA GLU A 39 4.04 12.80 -7.56
C GLU A 39 2.95 13.02 -8.63
N LYS A 40 2.25 11.94 -9.02
CA LYS A 40 1.33 11.95 -10.18
C LYS A 40 -0.01 12.62 -9.90
N ILE A 41 -0.56 12.44 -8.72
CA ILE A 41 -1.93 12.91 -8.43
C ILE A 41 -1.90 14.24 -7.68
N ARG A 42 -1.02 14.38 -6.68
CA ARG A 42 -0.96 15.59 -5.87
C ARG A 42 -0.14 16.71 -6.54
N GLU A 43 1.08 16.40 -7.01
CA GLU A 43 2.02 17.41 -7.49
C GLU A 43 1.75 17.77 -8.97
N GLU A 44 1.58 16.79 -9.85
CA GLU A 44 1.36 17.04 -11.28
C GLU A 44 -0.06 17.54 -11.57
N GLU A 45 -1.09 16.96 -10.97
CA GLU A 45 -2.49 17.31 -11.25
C GLU A 45 -3.06 18.36 -10.29
N GLY A 46 -2.53 18.48 -9.08
CA GLY A 46 -2.97 19.46 -8.08
C GLY A 46 -4.43 19.31 -7.60
N GLY A 47 -5.08 18.19 -7.95
CA GLY A 47 -6.51 17.98 -7.72
C GLY A 47 -6.86 17.36 -6.35
N THR A 48 -5.87 17.08 -5.51
CA THR A 48 -6.06 16.52 -4.16
C THR A 48 -5.00 17.03 -3.20
N TYR A 49 -5.31 17.03 -1.91
CA TYR A 49 -4.33 17.31 -0.85
C TYR A 49 -3.42 16.10 -0.55
N GLY A 50 -3.85 14.90 -0.93
CA GLY A 50 -3.08 13.67 -0.77
C GLY A 50 -3.87 12.43 -1.13
N VAL A 51 -3.15 11.35 -1.37
CA VAL A 51 -3.71 10.03 -1.66
C VAL A 51 -3.25 9.08 -0.58
N GLY A 52 -4.19 8.43 0.09
CA GLY A 52 -3.90 7.38 1.06
C GLY A 52 -3.87 6.01 0.39
N VAL A 53 -2.80 5.26 0.60
CA VAL A 53 -2.69 3.87 0.17
C VAL A 53 -2.56 2.98 1.40
N ASN A 54 -3.34 1.91 1.44
CA ASN A 54 -3.25 0.92 2.49
C ASN A 54 -3.50 -0.48 1.94
N GLY A 55 -2.46 -1.30 1.91
CA GLY A 55 -2.53 -2.71 1.60
C GLY A 55 -2.13 -3.55 2.81
N SER A 56 -2.87 -4.61 3.06
CA SER A 56 -2.65 -5.51 4.17
C SER A 56 -3.01 -6.95 3.82
N LEU A 57 -2.39 -7.89 4.51
CA LEU A 57 -2.75 -9.30 4.48
C LEU A 57 -3.45 -9.68 5.79
N SER A 58 -4.45 -10.56 5.69
CA SER A 58 -5.12 -11.18 6.83
C SER A 58 -4.88 -12.68 6.83
N LEU A 59 -4.58 -13.26 8.01
CA LEU A 59 -4.47 -14.69 8.21
C LEU A 59 -5.82 -15.33 8.52
N MET A 60 -6.64 -14.64 9.32
CA MET A 60 -7.91 -15.16 9.83
C MET A 60 -9.09 -14.31 9.34
N PRO A 61 -10.26 -14.88 9.06
CA PRO A 61 -10.58 -16.31 9.03
C PRO A 61 -10.06 -17.05 7.78
N LYS A 62 -9.53 -16.32 6.80
CA LYS A 62 -8.93 -16.82 5.56
C LYS A 62 -7.72 -15.98 5.17
N GLU A 63 -6.77 -16.59 4.52
CA GLU A 63 -5.61 -15.91 3.95
C GLU A 63 -6.03 -15.03 2.77
N THR A 64 -6.15 -13.73 3.03
CA THR A 64 -6.62 -12.74 2.06
C THR A 64 -5.74 -11.49 2.06
N PHE A 65 -5.86 -10.71 1.01
CA PHE A 65 -5.35 -9.34 0.97
C PHE A 65 -6.48 -8.34 0.76
N THR A 66 -6.23 -7.13 1.21
CA THR A 66 -6.98 -5.93 0.86
C THR A 66 -6.00 -4.84 0.49
N PHE A 67 -6.23 -4.16 -0.64
CA PHE A 67 -5.45 -2.99 -1.05
C PHE A 67 -6.42 -1.85 -1.35
N ARG A 68 -6.21 -0.69 -0.71
CA ARG A 68 -7.13 0.45 -0.76
C ARG A 68 -6.40 1.69 -1.21
N ILE A 69 -7.07 2.48 -2.05
CA ILE A 69 -6.65 3.81 -2.49
C ILE A 69 -7.80 4.74 -2.15
N VAL A 70 -7.50 5.81 -1.41
CA VAL A 70 -8.51 6.79 -0.98
C VAL A 70 -7.97 8.20 -1.18
N PHE A 71 -8.76 9.07 -1.76
CA PHE A 71 -8.42 10.49 -1.87
C PHE A 71 -9.69 11.35 -1.97
N GLU A 72 -9.53 12.63 -1.65
CA GLU A 72 -10.58 13.64 -1.80
C GLU A 72 -10.22 14.57 -2.95
N THR A 73 -11.20 14.95 -3.76
CA THR A 73 -11.04 15.87 -4.89
C THR A 73 -12.33 16.65 -5.15
N ASN A 74 -12.42 17.33 -6.27
CA ASN A 74 -13.63 18.03 -6.72
C ASN A 74 -14.41 17.19 -7.77
N LYS A 75 -15.64 17.66 -8.11
CA LYS A 75 -16.53 16.97 -9.08
C LYS A 75 -15.96 16.91 -10.51
N GLU A 76 -15.04 17.78 -10.86
CA GLU A 76 -14.52 17.89 -12.23
C GLU A 76 -13.34 16.95 -12.46
N MET A 77 -12.63 16.57 -11.39
CA MET A 77 -11.37 15.82 -11.48
C MET A 77 -11.47 14.35 -11.03
N TYR A 78 -12.54 13.93 -10.34
CA TYR A 78 -12.56 12.61 -9.70
C TYR A 78 -12.38 11.46 -10.70
N GLU A 79 -13.02 11.51 -11.87
CA GLU A 79 -12.90 10.47 -12.90
C GLU A 79 -11.47 10.39 -13.44
N LYS A 80 -10.88 11.55 -13.74
CA LYS A 80 -9.50 11.64 -14.22
C LYS A 80 -8.52 11.08 -13.21
N LEU A 81 -8.64 11.50 -11.95
CA LEU A 81 -7.71 11.07 -10.89
C LEU A 81 -7.86 9.59 -10.53
N MET A 82 -9.08 9.05 -10.56
CA MET A 82 -9.30 7.60 -10.42
C MET A 82 -8.65 6.81 -11.57
N GLY A 83 -8.76 7.32 -12.80
CA GLY A 83 -8.08 6.75 -13.97
C GLY A 83 -6.57 6.74 -13.81
N ILE A 84 -5.98 7.85 -13.36
CA ILE A 84 -4.53 7.95 -13.09
C ILE A 84 -4.12 6.98 -11.98
N ALA A 85 -4.87 6.92 -10.88
CA ALA A 85 -4.57 6.00 -9.78
C ALA A 85 -4.52 4.54 -10.24
N LEU A 86 -5.46 4.13 -11.08
CA LEU A 86 -5.46 2.78 -11.64
C LEU A 86 -4.30 2.58 -12.63
N ALA A 87 -4.06 3.55 -13.52
CA ALA A 87 -2.99 3.47 -14.53
C ALA A 87 -1.61 3.36 -13.88
N GLU A 88 -1.33 4.13 -12.83
CA GLU A 88 -0.03 4.07 -12.14
C GLU A 88 0.17 2.75 -11.40
N LEU A 89 -0.86 2.16 -10.82
CA LEU A 89 -0.77 0.80 -10.25
C LEU A 89 -0.49 -0.24 -11.35
N GLN A 90 -1.09 -0.09 -12.54
CA GLN A 90 -0.81 -0.92 -13.71
C GLN A 90 0.62 -0.74 -14.22
N ASN A 91 1.14 0.49 -14.24
CA ASN A 91 2.52 0.78 -14.63
C ASN A 91 3.50 0.07 -13.70
N VAL A 92 3.32 0.17 -12.38
CA VAL A 92 4.14 -0.57 -11.41
C VAL A 92 4.01 -2.08 -11.57
N ALA A 93 2.83 -2.57 -11.91
CA ALA A 93 2.63 -4.00 -12.17
C ALA A 93 3.38 -4.47 -13.42
N ASN A 94 3.42 -3.67 -14.49
CA ASN A 94 4.02 -4.05 -15.77
C ASN A 94 5.54 -3.87 -15.76
N ASP A 95 6.01 -2.72 -15.32
CA ASP A 95 7.39 -2.25 -15.47
C ASP A 95 8.19 -2.36 -14.17
N GLY A 96 7.50 -2.56 -13.04
CA GLY A 96 8.10 -2.49 -11.71
C GLY A 96 8.20 -1.05 -11.19
N PRO A 97 8.55 -0.88 -9.91
CA PRO A 97 8.83 0.43 -9.35
C PRO A 97 10.16 0.98 -9.87
N ARG A 98 10.30 2.30 -9.92
CA ARG A 98 11.60 2.93 -10.18
C ARG A 98 12.62 2.47 -9.14
N GLU A 99 13.83 2.16 -9.56
CA GLU A 99 14.89 1.65 -8.67
C GLU A 99 15.15 2.59 -7.48
N GLN A 100 15.21 3.89 -7.75
CA GLN A 100 15.41 4.90 -6.71
C GLN A 100 14.28 4.93 -5.66
N ASP A 101 13.03 4.67 -6.05
CA ASP A 101 11.89 4.67 -5.12
C ASP A 101 11.90 3.41 -4.26
N LEU A 102 12.16 2.25 -4.86
CA LEU A 102 12.31 1.01 -4.11
C LEU A 102 13.46 1.09 -3.11
N LYS A 103 14.58 1.71 -3.49
CA LYS A 103 15.72 1.93 -2.59
C LYS A 103 15.32 2.80 -1.40
N LYS A 104 14.68 3.97 -1.66
CA LYS A 104 14.19 4.87 -0.61
C LYS A 104 13.21 4.16 0.34
N VAL A 105 12.30 3.37 -0.22
CA VAL A 105 11.32 2.60 0.57
C VAL A 105 12.00 1.60 1.47
N LYS A 106 12.98 0.84 0.98
CA LYS A 106 13.74 -0.12 1.79
C LYS A 106 14.47 0.58 2.95
N GLU A 107 15.21 1.65 2.65
CA GLU A 107 15.92 2.44 3.66
C GLU A 107 14.96 2.98 4.73
N PHE A 108 13.81 3.52 4.31
CA PHE A 108 12.77 4.00 5.21
C PHE A 108 12.21 2.89 6.11
N LEU A 109 11.86 1.72 5.53
CA LEU A 109 11.30 0.60 6.28
C LEU A 109 12.29 0.04 7.32
N ILE A 110 13.57 -0.07 6.97
CA ILE A 110 14.63 -0.53 7.89
C ILE A 110 14.82 0.48 9.04
N LYS A 111 14.89 1.78 8.70
CA LYS A 111 15.01 2.83 9.71
C LYS A 111 13.81 2.85 10.66
N LYS A 112 12.60 2.81 10.10
CA LYS A 112 11.36 2.77 10.88
C LYS A 112 11.30 1.55 11.80
N HIS A 113 11.73 0.39 11.31
CA HIS A 113 11.78 -0.81 12.13
C HIS A 113 12.74 -0.67 13.32
N ALA A 114 13.92 -0.06 13.11
CA ALA A 114 14.85 0.22 14.20
C ALA A 114 14.23 1.15 15.27
N GLU A 115 13.48 2.18 14.85
CA GLU A 115 12.74 3.08 15.75
C GLU A 115 11.61 2.32 16.49
N GLU A 116 10.89 1.43 15.80
CA GLU A 116 9.81 0.61 16.39
C GLU A 116 10.35 -0.32 17.49
N LEU A 117 11.58 -0.83 17.38
CA LEU A 117 12.21 -1.69 18.40
C LEU A 117 12.44 -0.98 19.74
N GLU A 118 12.44 0.35 19.79
CA GLU A 118 12.51 1.13 21.01
C GLU A 118 11.14 1.28 21.73
N SER A 119 10.05 0.85 21.06
CA SER A 119 8.68 1.03 21.53
C SER A 119 8.14 -0.21 22.26
N ASN A 120 7.77 -0.06 23.54
CA ASN A 120 7.09 -1.10 24.29
C ASN A 120 5.79 -1.57 23.61
N ARG A 121 5.07 -0.68 22.94
CA ARG A 121 3.85 -1.01 22.19
C ARG A 121 4.15 -1.96 21.04
N TYR A 122 5.26 -1.77 20.34
CA TYR A 122 5.70 -2.66 19.27
C TYR A 122 6.02 -4.05 19.80
N TRP A 123 6.76 -4.14 20.91
CA TRP A 123 7.08 -5.42 21.57
C TRP A 123 5.84 -6.18 22.02
N MET A 124 4.88 -5.47 22.63
CA MET A 124 3.59 -6.07 23.01
C MET A 124 2.85 -6.64 21.80
N GLY A 125 2.81 -5.92 20.68
CA GLY A 125 2.22 -6.40 19.42
C GLY A 125 2.94 -7.63 18.85
N CYS A 126 4.27 -7.67 18.95
CA CYS A 126 5.06 -8.82 18.49
C CYS A 126 4.81 -10.08 19.35
N ILE A 127 4.76 -9.92 20.67
CA ILE A 127 4.44 -11.01 21.60
C ILE A 127 3.02 -11.54 21.32
N GLN A 128 2.04 -10.63 21.20
CA GLN A 128 0.66 -11.00 20.90
C GLN A 128 0.57 -11.76 19.56
N THR A 129 1.28 -11.30 18.53
CA THR A 129 1.32 -11.98 17.23
C THR A 129 1.95 -13.37 17.33
N GLN A 130 3.05 -13.51 18.10
CA GLN A 130 3.68 -14.79 18.34
C GLN A 130 2.74 -15.77 19.03
N GLU A 131 2.03 -15.33 20.07
CA GLU A 131 1.09 -16.17 20.81
C GLU A 131 -0.16 -16.54 20.01
N GLN A 132 -0.71 -15.60 19.24
CA GLN A 132 -1.94 -15.83 18.48
C GLN A 132 -1.72 -16.55 17.16
N HIS A 133 -0.58 -16.31 16.50
CA HIS A 133 -0.35 -16.74 15.12
C HIS A 133 0.90 -17.61 14.92
N GLY A 134 1.69 -17.83 15.99
CA GLY A 134 2.82 -18.75 15.98
C GLY A 134 4.04 -18.28 15.20
N TYR A 135 4.14 -16.99 14.84
CA TYR A 135 5.32 -16.46 14.17
C TYR A 135 5.84 -15.16 14.81
N ASN A 136 7.15 -14.96 14.75
CA ASN A 136 7.81 -13.76 15.26
C ASN A 136 7.90 -12.68 14.17
N PRO A 137 7.18 -11.53 14.30
CA PRO A 137 7.21 -10.47 13.28
C PRO A 137 8.56 -9.76 13.14
N MET A 138 9.45 -9.85 14.13
CA MET A 138 10.78 -9.21 14.09
C MET A 138 11.81 -10.06 13.37
N LYS A 139 11.60 -11.39 13.31
CA LYS A 139 12.57 -12.32 12.75
C LYS A 139 12.83 -12.01 11.28
N ASP A 140 14.10 -11.91 10.93
CA ASP A 140 14.60 -11.73 9.55
C ASP A 140 14.03 -10.50 8.82
N TYR A 141 13.48 -9.50 9.57
CA TYR A 141 12.81 -8.33 8.98
C TYR A 141 13.70 -7.60 7.98
N ASN A 142 14.91 -7.22 8.39
CA ASN A 142 15.83 -6.47 7.53
C ASN A 142 16.31 -7.30 6.33
N ASP A 143 16.56 -8.59 6.52
CA ASP A 143 16.99 -9.48 5.45
C ASP A 143 15.89 -9.66 4.40
N ILE A 144 14.64 -9.81 4.83
CA ILE A 144 13.51 -9.89 3.92
C ILE A 144 13.34 -8.57 3.15
N ILE A 145 13.38 -7.41 3.83
CA ILE A 145 13.28 -6.09 3.17
C ILE A 145 14.40 -5.91 2.15
N ASN A 146 15.64 -6.21 2.51
CA ASN A 146 16.77 -6.11 1.59
C ASN A 146 16.63 -7.06 0.39
N GLY A 147 16.06 -8.24 0.59
CA GLY A 147 15.81 -9.24 -0.44
C GLY A 147 14.64 -8.95 -1.38
N ILE A 148 13.76 -7.97 -1.09
CA ILE A 148 12.66 -7.59 -1.99
C ILE A 148 13.24 -6.98 -3.27
N THR A 149 12.83 -7.51 -4.41
CA THR A 149 13.22 -7.04 -5.74
C THR A 149 12.13 -6.21 -6.41
N ALA A 150 12.47 -5.46 -7.46
CA ALA A 150 11.47 -4.77 -8.29
C ALA A 150 10.44 -5.74 -8.87
N ALA A 151 10.88 -6.95 -9.25
CA ALA A 151 9.99 -8.00 -9.73
C ALA A 151 9.01 -8.51 -8.64
N ASP A 152 9.44 -8.59 -7.38
CA ASP A 152 8.54 -8.95 -6.26
C ASP A 152 7.43 -7.91 -6.11
N VAL A 153 7.76 -6.62 -6.15
CA VAL A 153 6.80 -5.51 -6.07
C VAL A 153 5.86 -5.51 -7.27
N ALA A 154 6.39 -5.69 -8.49
CA ALA A 154 5.58 -5.79 -9.70
C ALA A 154 4.59 -6.97 -9.64
N ASN A 155 5.05 -8.14 -9.20
CA ASN A 155 4.19 -9.32 -9.05
C ASN A 155 3.12 -9.13 -7.96
N MET A 156 3.44 -8.42 -6.89
CA MET A 156 2.47 -8.04 -5.86
C MET A 156 1.39 -7.13 -6.45
N ALA A 157 1.77 -6.09 -7.20
CA ALA A 157 0.84 -5.20 -7.88
C ALA A 157 -0.05 -5.96 -8.91
N LYS A 158 0.53 -6.90 -9.68
CA LYS A 158 -0.24 -7.79 -10.58
C LYS A 158 -1.28 -8.62 -9.81
N THR A 159 -0.91 -9.14 -8.66
CA THR A 159 -1.82 -9.94 -7.83
C THR A 159 -2.94 -9.07 -7.28
N VAL A 160 -2.64 -7.85 -6.84
CA VAL A 160 -3.63 -6.85 -6.39
C VAL A 160 -4.62 -6.55 -7.51
N LEU A 161 -4.16 -6.26 -8.73
CA LEU A 161 -5.01 -5.93 -9.88
C LEU A 161 -5.91 -7.09 -10.33
N LYS A 162 -5.54 -8.35 -10.06
CA LYS A 162 -6.37 -9.54 -10.34
C LYS A 162 -7.47 -9.74 -9.30
N GLY A 163 -7.40 -9.03 -8.17
CA GLY A 163 -8.41 -9.11 -7.13
C GLY A 163 -9.74 -8.50 -7.54
N TYR A 164 -10.77 -8.79 -6.74
CA TYR A 164 -12.08 -8.16 -6.91
C TYR A 164 -11.96 -6.66 -6.63
N LYS A 165 -12.19 -5.86 -7.67
CA LYS A 165 -12.16 -4.40 -7.61
C LYS A 165 -13.53 -3.85 -7.20
N LYS A 166 -13.54 -2.91 -6.26
CA LYS A 166 -14.70 -2.12 -5.86
C LYS A 166 -14.32 -0.64 -5.89
N GLU A 167 -15.15 0.16 -6.55
CA GLU A 167 -15.02 1.62 -6.61
C GLU A 167 -16.25 2.26 -5.97
N VAL A 168 -16.02 3.26 -5.14
CA VAL A 168 -17.08 4.06 -4.52
C VAL A 168 -16.70 5.52 -4.66
N VAL A 169 -17.61 6.33 -5.16
CA VAL A 169 -17.48 7.78 -5.27
C VAL A 169 -18.62 8.40 -4.45
N GLN A 170 -18.25 9.09 -3.40
CA GLN A 170 -19.21 9.84 -2.56
C GLN A 170 -19.21 11.30 -3.03
N ILE A 171 -20.29 11.70 -3.63
CA ILE A 171 -20.50 13.08 -4.11
C ILE A 171 -21.42 13.76 -3.09
N PRO A 172 -21.04 14.91 -2.52
CA PRO A 172 -21.93 15.67 -1.65
C PRO A 172 -23.12 16.25 -2.44
N GLU A 173 -24.23 16.39 -1.76
CA GLU A 173 -25.47 17.00 -2.29
C GLU A 173 -25.28 18.49 -2.62
#